data_ac99ea6cd61ec3f6ad85bcb2e2c36f72
#
_entry.id   ac99ea6cd61ec3f6ad85bcb2e2c36f72
#
_cell.length_a   1.000
_cell.length_b   1.000
_cell.length_c   1.000
_cell.angle_alpha   90.00
_cell.angle_beta   90.00
_cell.angle_gamma   90.00
#
_symmetry.space_group_name_H-M   'P 1'
#
loop_
_entity.id
_entity.type
_entity.pdbx_description
1 polymer ?
#
loop_
_entity_poly.entity_id
_entity_poly.type
_entity_poly.pdbx_seq_one_letter_code
_entity_poly.pdbx_strand_id
1 'polypeptide(L)'
;MKKLIMVVLVAAGLTSCNEQKTAYVDTTKLIQEYKEMKDVEQEFTSKSDQVKVQLDSLAQSFQAEVKIYQEKMAGMSAAARKETEAGLMQKQQAIQQQQQMMGNQLRQESDAVIDSIVTKVKNYVKDYGKKNNYTYIFGSNESANIMYAKEGLDITEEILGKLNAGVEEKKEDKQEEKE
;
A
#
# COMPACT_ATOMS: atom_id res chain seq x y z
N MET A 1 12.13 -38.37 -57.55
CA MET A 1 12.28 -36.98 -57.09
C MET A 1 11.03 -36.45 -56.41
N LYS A 2 9.83 -36.62 -56.95
CA LYS A 2 8.55 -36.13 -56.30
C LYS A 2 8.29 -36.73 -54.91
N LYS A 3 8.63 -38.00 -54.67
CA LYS A 3 8.42 -38.67 -53.36
C LYS A 3 9.42 -38.20 -52.29
N LEU A 4 10.60 -37.75 -52.65
CA LEU A 4 11.62 -37.22 -51.72
C LEU A 4 11.24 -35.81 -51.25
N ILE A 5 10.65 -34.98 -52.10
CA ILE A 5 10.16 -33.62 -51.79
C ILE A 5 8.99 -33.68 -50.80
N MET A 6 8.11 -34.67 -50.90
CA MET A 6 6.96 -34.85 -50.00
C MET A 6 7.39 -35.23 -48.56
N VAL A 7 8.47 -36.02 -48.41
CA VAL A 7 9.02 -36.40 -47.09
C VAL A 7 9.69 -35.21 -46.38
N VAL A 8 10.37 -34.35 -47.13
CA VAL A 8 11.02 -33.14 -46.58
C VAL A 8 9.97 -32.09 -46.09
N LEU A 9 8.82 -31.98 -46.79
CA LEU A 9 7.73 -31.08 -46.40
C LEU A 9 7.02 -31.54 -45.10
N VAL A 10 6.90 -32.84 -44.86
CA VAL A 10 6.32 -33.40 -43.63
C VAL A 10 7.27 -33.24 -42.42
N ALA A 11 8.60 -33.33 -42.63
CA ALA A 11 9.56 -33.14 -41.58
C ALA A 11 9.68 -31.68 -41.09
N ALA A 12 9.38 -30.69 -41.92
CA ALA A 12 9.37 -29.26 -41.55
C ALA A 12 8.16 -28.86 -40.70
N GLY A 13 7.10 -29.65 -40.64
CA GLY A 13 5.87 -29.35 -39.86
C GLY A 13 5.93 -29.72 -38.35
N LEU A 14 6.97 -30.45 -37.89
CA LEU A 14 7.03 -31.01 -36.55
C LEU A 14 7.85 -30.16 -35.54
N THR A 15 8.39 -29.03 -35.94
CA THR A 15 9.22 -28.19 -35.05
C THR A 15 8.46 -27.02 -34.39
N SER A 16 7.12 -26.99 -34.50
CA SER A 16 6.34 -25.98 -33.76
C SER A 16 6.08 -26.44 -32.31
N CYS A 17 7.14 -26.71 -31.54
CA CYS A 17 7.06 -26.65 -30.08
C CYS A 17 6.93 -25.17 -29.71
N ASN A 18 5.73 -24.70 -29.54
CA ASN A 18 5.47 -23.37 -28.95
C ASN A 18 5.83 -23.48 -27.47
N GLU A 19 7.09 -23.24 -27.14
CA GLU A 19 7.57 -23.22 -25.76
C GLU A 19 6.84 -22.09 -25.03
N GLN A 20 5.95 -22.48 -24.12
CA GLN A 20 5.16 -21.49 -23.34
C GLN A 20 6.13 -20.69 -22.46
N LYS A 21 6.28 -19.41 -22.80
CA LYS A 21 7.09 -18.49 -22.01
C LYS A 21 6.41 -18.24 -20.67
N THR A 22 7.03 -18.69 -19.58
CA THR A 22 6.56 -18.51 -18.21
C THR A 22 7.61 -17.83 -17.36
N ALA A 23 7.16 -17.12 -16.32
CA ALA A 23 8.03 -16.50 -15.33
C ALA A 23 7.28 -16.40 -13.98
N TYR A 24 7.96 -15.94 -12.95
CA TYR A 24 7.34 -15.55 -11.70
C TYR A 24 7.93 -14.26 -11.16
N VAL A 25 7.18 -13.63 -10.25
CA VAL A 25 7.60 -12.47 -9.47
C VAL A 25 7.38 -12.75 -7.98
N ASP A 26 8.32 -12.38 -7.14
CA ASP A 26 8.11 -12.29 -5.70
C ASP A 26 7.24 -11.07 -5.40
N THR A 27 5.96 -11.31 -5.10
CA THR A 27 4.98 -10.26 -4.88
C THR A 27 5.24 -9.50 -3.58
N THR A 28 5.81 -10.15 -2.57
CA THR A 28 6.18 -9.51 -1.30
C THR A 28 7.31 -8.52 -1.53
N LYS A 29 8.40 -8.97 -2.15
CA LYS A 29 9.54 -8.12 -2.49
C LYS A 29 9.14 -6.98 -3.41
N LEU A 30 8.34 -7.28 -4.45
CA LEU A 30 7.88 -6.31 -5.42
C LEU A 30 7.12 -5.15 -4.77
N ILE A 31 6.21 -5.45 -3.82
CA ILE A 31 5.45 -4.42 -3.12
C ILE A 31 6.32 -3.67 -2.10
N GLN A 32 7.11 -4.37 -1.30
CA GLN A 32 7.95 -3.75 -0.26
C GLN A 32 9.05 -2.83 -0.82
N GLU A 33 9.61 -3.18 -2.00
CA GLU A 33 10.70 -2.40 -2.60
C GLU A 33 10.23 -1.38 -3.64
N TYR A 34 8.93 -1.36 -3.96
CA TYR A 34 8.37 -0.37 -4.86
C TYR A 34 8.43 1.03 -4.24
N LYS A 35 9.05 1.98 -4.93
CA LYS A 35 9.28 3.34 -4.44
C LYS A 35 7.98 4.05 -4.03
N GLU A 36 6.93 3.92 -4.82
CA GLU A 36 5.64 4.53 -4.51
C GLU A 36 5.04 3.95 -3.20
N MET A 37 5.24 2.67 -2.91
CA MET A 37 4.83 2.08 -1.63
C MET A 37 5.63 2.68 -0.46
N LYS A 38 6.94 2.80 -0.60
CA LYS A 38 7.79 3.42 0.43
C LYS A 38 7.43 4.89 0.70
N ASP A 39 7.12 5.64 -0.36
CA ASP A 39 6.66 7.03 -0.23
C ASP A 39 5.34 7.09 0.55
N VAL A 40 4.40 6.18 0.27
CA VAL A 40 3.11 6.08 0.97
C VAL A 40 3.29 5.67 2.44
N GLU A 41 4.14 4.69 2.73
CA GLU A 41 4.47 4.29 4.11
C GLU A 41 5.03 5.46 4.92
N GLN A 42 5.91 6.26 4.33
CA GLN A 42 6.45 7.46 4.97
C GLN A 42 5.36 8.52 5.18
N GLU A 43 4.48 8.75 4.21
CA GLU A 43 3.36 9.67 4.32
C GLU A 43 2.41 9.27 5.46
N PHE A 44 2.02 7.99 5.53
CA PHE A 44 1.11 7.51 6.58
C PHE A 44 1.78 7.45 7.96
N THR A 45 3.10 7.23 8.04
CA THR A 45 3.85 7.41 9.29
C THR A 45 3.76 8.85 9.78
N SER A 46 3.98 9.82 8.91
CA SER A 46 3.86 11.25 9.26
C SER A 46 2.43 11.63 9.66
N LYS A 47 1.41 11.13 8.95
CA LYS A 47 0.00 11.34 9.30
C LYS A 47 -0.33 10.73 10.68
N SER A 48 0.18 9.54 10.97
CA SER A 48 0.00 8.87 12.26
C SER A 48 0.59 9.70 13.41
N ASP A 49 1.80 10.24 13.21
CA ASP A 49 2.45 11.10 14.21
C ASP A 49 1.66 12.40 14.43
N GLN A 50 1.12 13.00 13.37
CA GLN A 50 0.28 14.20 13.50
C GLN A 50 -1.02 13.89 14.27
N VAL A 51 -1.68 12.77 13.98
CA VAL A 51 -2.87 12.33 14.71
C VAL A 51 -2.55 12.12 16.19
N LYS A 52 -1.42 11.48 16.49
CA LYS A 52 -0.96 11.29 17.87
C LYS A 52 -0.75 12.61 18.60
N VAL A 53 -0.03 13.55 18.00
CA VAL A 53 0.19 14.88 18.59
C VAL A 53 -1.14 15.60 18.84
N GLN A 54 -2.09 15.52 17.93
CA GLN A 54 -3.40 16.12 18.09
C GLN A 54 -4.20 15.50 19.25
N LEU A 55 -4.19 14.18 19.36
CA LEU A 55 -4.85 13.46 20.45
C LEU A 55 -4.20 13.74 21.81
N ASP A 56 -2.86 13.79 21.86
CA ASP A 56 -2.12 14.16 23.08
C ASP A 56 -2.46 15.59 23.53
N SER A 57 -2.57 16.53 22.60
CA SER A 57 -2.99 17.91 22.89
C SER A 57 -4.42 17.97 23.46
N LEU A 58 -5.35 17.20 22.90
CA LEU A 58 -6.71 17.09 23.43
C LEU A 58 -6.74 16.50 24.83
N ALA A 59 -5.97 15.45 25.08
CA ALA A 59 -5.85 14.82 26.39
C ALA A 59 -5.27 15.76 27.44
N GLN A 60 -4.21 16.52 27.10
CA GLN A 60 -3.60 17.51 27.98
C GLN A 60 -4.57 18.65 28.30
N SER A 61 -5.29 19.16 27.29
CA SER A 61 -6.33 20.19 27.50
C SER A 61 -7.42 19.71 28.45
N PHE A 62 -7.91 18.48 28.26
CA PHE A 62 -8.91 17.90 29.14
C PHE A 62 -8.38 17.72 30.58
N GLN A 63 -7.15 17.23 30.76
CA GLN A 63 -6.53 17.12 32.08
C GLN A 63 -6.40 18.46 32.79
N ALA A 64 -6.05 19.52 32.05
CA ALA A 64 -5.98 20.88 32.62
C ALA A 64 -7.37 21.35 33.08
N GLU A 65 -8.42 21.12 32.35
CA GLU A 65 -9.79 21.44 32.74
C GLU A 65 -10.24 20.69 33.99
N VAL A 66 -9.95 19.37 34.04
CA VAL A 66 -10.23 18.57 35.24
C VAL A 66 -9.51 19.10 36.46
N LYS A 67 -8.22 19.51 36.30
CA LYS A 67 -7.46 20.10 37.39
C LYS A 67 -8.05 21.42 37.86
N ILE A 68 -8.43 22.33 36.96
CA ILE A 68 -9.11 23.58 37.29
C ILE A 68 -10.41 23.33 38.04
N TYR A 69 -11.20 22.32 37.61
CA TYR A 69 -12.40 21.93 38.30
C TYR A 69 -12.12 21.48 39.74
N GLN A 70 -11.12 20.61 39.95
CA GLN A 70 -10.72 20.11 41.27
C GLN A 70 -10.32 21.24 42.21
N GLU A 71 -9.58 22.25 41.73
CA GLU A 71 -9.17 23.39 42.49
C GLU A 71 -10.33 24.31 42.91
N LYS A 72 -11.37 24.40 42.05
CA LYS A 72 -12.49 25.33 42.29
C LYS A 72 -13.74 24.67 42.94
N MET A 73 -13.85 23.34 42.91
CA MET A 73 -15.04 22.62 43.32
C MET A 73 -15.50 22.90 44.75
N ALA A 74 -14.56 23.17 45.68
CA ALA A 74 -14.90 23.46 47.08
C ALA A 74 -15.73 24.75 47.24
N GLY A 75 -15.54 25.74 46.36
CA GLY A 75 -16.26 27.00 46.37
C GLY A 75 -17.50 27.04 45.47
N MET A 76 -17.80 25.95 44.75
CA MET A 76 -18.93 25.92 43.83
C MET A 76 -20.25 25.49 44.51
N SER A 77 -21.36 26.00 44.02
CA SER A 77 -22.68 25.50 44.40
C SER A 77 -22.93 24.06 43.87
N ALA A 78 -23.84 23.32 44.52
CA ALA A 78 -24.20 21.98 44.09
C ALA A 78 -24.67 21.91 42.60
N ALA A 79 -25.42 22.89 42.15
CA ALA A 79 -25.88 23.00 40.78
C ALA A 79 -24.72 23.21 39.80
N ALA A 80 -23.83 24.15 40.11
CA ALA A 80 -22.63 24.43 39.27
C ALA A 80 -21.65 23.24 39.20
N ARG A 81 -21.50 22.50 40.28
CA ARG A 81 -20.69 21.28 40.28
C ARG A 81 -21.29 20.24 39.30
N LYS A 82 -22.59 19.95 39.45
CA LYS A 82 -23.30 18.97 38.60
C LYS A 82 -23.23 19.33 37.11
N GLU A 83 -23.37 20.60 36.79
CA GLU A 83 -23.24 21.09 35.39
C GLU A 83 -21.82 20.91 34.85
N THR A 84 -20.81 21.29 35.62
CA THR A 84 -19.39 21.14 35.22
C THR A 84 -19.03 19.68 35.05
N GLU A 85 -19.42 18.81 35.98
CA GLU A 85 -19.18 17.36 35.90
C GLU A 85 -19.82 16.74 34.65
N ALA A 86 -21.07 17.13 34.33
CA ALA A 86 -21.75 16.69 33.13
C ALA A 86 -21.00 17.14 31.86
N GLY A 87 -20.53 18.38 31.83
CA GLY A 87 -19.70 18.90 30.72
C GLY A 87 -18.38 18.15 30.54
N LEU A 88 -17.67 17.88 31.63
CA LEU A 88 -16.42 17.10 31.58
C LEU A 88 -16.67 15.67 31.09
N MET A 89 -17.77 15.03 31.52
CA MET A 89 -18.14 13.70 31.04
C MET A 89 -18.45 13.70 29.55
N GLN A 90 -19.20 14.69 29.04
CA GLN A 90 -19.47 14.84 27.61
C GLN A 90 -18.19 15.05 26.81
N LYS A 91 -17.28 15.90 27.33
CA LYS A 91 -15.99 16.16 26.68
C LYS A 91 -15.12 14.91 26.62
N GLN A 92 -15.08 14.13 27.70
CA GLN A 92 -14.35 12.85 27.72
C GLN A 92 -14.90 11.88 26.66
N GLN A 93 -16.23 11.77 26.55
CA GLN A 93 -16.86 10.92 25.52
C GLN A 93 -16.54 11.41 24.11
N ALA A 94 -16.57 12.74 23.89
CA ALA A 94 -16.25 13.33 22.59
C ALA A 94 -14.78 13.06 22.20
N ILE A 95 -13.83 13.15 23.14
CA ILE A 95 -12.40 12.81 22.90
C ILE A 95 -12.26 11.34 22.51
N GLN A 96 -12.94 10.42 23.22
CA GLN A 96 -12.90 8.99 22.87
C GLN A 96 -13.47 8.72 21.49
N GLN A 97 -14.58 9.36 21.13
CA GLN A 97 -15.17 9.23 19.78
C GLN A 97 -14.23 9.80 18.72
N GLN A 98 -13.62 10.95 18.97
CA GLN A 98 -12.66 11.56 18.04
C GLN A 98 -11.44 10.66 17.82
N GLN A 99 -10.90 10.06 18.88
CA GLN A 99 -9.80 9.11 18.79
C GLN A 99 -10.15 7.92 17.90
N GLN A 100 -11.34 7.33 18.08
CA GLN A 100 -11.81 6.22 17.26
C GLN A 100 -12.01 6.64 15.79
N MET A 101 -12.62 7.80 15.55
CA MET A 101 -12.84 8.31 14.18
C MET A 101 -11.52 8.55 13.46
N MET A 102 -10.57 9.26 14.10
CA MET A 102 -9.27 9.56 13.48
C MET A 102 -8.46 8.29 13.17
N GLY A 103 -8.46 7.32 14.08
CA GLY A 103 -7.79 6.03 13.86
C GLY A 103 -8.44 5.22 12.73
N ASN A 104 -9.77 5.18 12.67
CA ASN A 104 -10.49 4.49 11.60
C ASN A 104 -10.29 5.17 10.25
N GLN A 105 -10.34 6.50 10.21
CA GLN A 105 -10.12 7.27 8.99
C GLN A 105 -8.72 7.02 8.43
N LEU A 106 -7.68 7.15 9.28
CA LEU A 106 -6.29 6.93 8.88
C LEU A 106 -6.09 5.52 8.31
N ARG A 107 -6.69 4.51 8.94
CA ARG A 107 -6.62 3.14 8.45
C ARG A 107 -7.33 2.97 7.11
N GLN A 108 -8.54 3.50 6.96
CA GLN A 108 -9.30 3.41 5.70
C GLN A 108 -8.57 4.09 4.55
N GLU A 109 -7.98 5.28 4.80
CA GLU A 109 -7.17 5.98 3.80
C GLU A 109 -5.94 5.16 3.41
N SER A 110 -5.23 4.60 4.39
CA SER A 110 -4.06 3.75 4.16
C SER A 110 -4.41 2.51 3.35
N ASP A 111 -5.44 1.76 3.75
CA ASP A 111 -5.89 0.55 3.07
C ASP A 111 -6.27 0.86 1.61
N ALA A 112 -7.01 1.95 1.37
CA ALA A 112 -7.42 2.33 0.02
C ALA A 112 -6.24 2.69 -0.89
N VAL A 113 -5.22 3.39 -0.36
CA VAL A 113 -4.01 3.73 -1.12
C VAL A 113 -3.17 2.50 -1.41
N ILE A 114 -2.98 1.61 -0.42
CA ILE A 114 -2.25 0.35 -0.58
C ILE A 114 -2.93 -0.54 -1.64
N ASP A 115 -4.25 -0.70 -1.59
CA ASP A 115 -5.01 -1.46 -2.58
C ASP A 115 -4.87 -0.88 -3.99
N SER A 116 -4.83 0.45 -4.11
CA SER A 116 -4.58 1.14 -5.39
C SER A 116 -3.19 0.81 -5.93
N ILE A 117 -2.14 0.85 -5.08
CA ILE A 117 -0.77 0.50 -5.46
C ILE A 117 -0.67 -0.97 -5.88
N VAL A 118 -1.25 -1.89 -5.10
CA VAL A 118 -1.27 -3.32 -5.43
C VAL A 118 -1.95 -3.55 -6.78
N THR A 119 -3.06 -2.87 -7.04
CA THR A 119 -3.79 -2.94 -8.32
C THR A 119 -2.94 -2.41 -9.47
N LYS A 120 -2.24 -1.30 -9.27
CA LYS A 120 -1.32 -0.71 -10.26
C LYS A 120 -0.18 -1.66 -10.60
N VAL A 121 0.45 -2.28 -9.61
CA VAL A 121 1.50 -3.28 -9.81
C VAL A 121 0.97 -4.49 -10.58
N LYS A 122 -0.19 -5.04 -10.21
CA LYS A 122 -0.83 -6.15 -10.94
C LYS A 122 -1.10 -5.81 -12.40
N ASN A 123 -1.62 -4.61 -12.68
CA ASN A 123 -1.88 -4.16 -14.04
C ASN A 123 -0.58 -4.00 -14.82
N TYR A 124 0.47 -3.46 -14.20
CA TYR A 124 1.78 -3.36 -14.82
C TYR A 124 2.35 -4.73 -15.22
N VAL A 125 2.34 -5.71 -14.30
CA VAL A 125 2.79 -7.08 -14.57
C VAL A 125 1.99 -7.72 -15.70
N LYS A 126 0.66 -7.51 -15.72
CA LYS A 126 -0.21 -8.00 -16.78
C LYS A 126 0.16 -7.42 -18.15
N ASP A 127 0.39 -6.11 -18.22
CA ASP A 127 0.74 -5.44 -19.48
C ASP A 127 2.17 -5.78 -19.91
N TYR A 128 3.09 -5.92 -18.98
CA TYR A 128 4.44 -6.44 -19.22
C TYR A 128 4.38 -7.84 -19.83
N GLY A 129 3.58 -8.73 -19.24
CA GLY A 129 3.38 -10.10 -19.73
C GLY A 129 2.89 -10.14 -21.17
N LYS A 130 1.88 -9.32 -21.50
CA LYS A 130 1.36 -9.21 -22.87
C LYS A 130 2.42 -8.70 -23.85
N LYS A 131 3.14 -7.61 -23.50
CA LYS A 131 4.14 -6.99 -24.36
C LYS A 131 5.34 -7.89 -24.63
N ASN A 132 5.66 -8.80 -23.69
CA ASN A 132 6.83 -9.67 -23.79
C ASN A 132 6.46 -11.14 -24.14
N ASN A 133 5.22 -11.39 -24.58
CA ASN A 133 4.73 -12.69 -25.00
C ASN A 133 4.83 -13.79 -23.92
N TYR A 134 4.63 -13.43 -22.64
CA TYR A 134 4.50 -14.41 -21.57
C TYR A 134 3.11 -15.07 -21.65
N THR A 135 3.08 -16.39 -21.50
CA THR A 135 1.83 -17.15 -21.32
C THR A 135 1.32 -16.99 -19.89
N TYR A 136 2.23 -17.09 -18.92
CA TYR A 136 1.95 -16.90 -17.51
C TYR A 136 3.09 -16.16 -16.80
N ILE A 137 2.73 -15.23 -15.91
CA ILE A 137 3.61 -14.70 -14.87
C ILE A 137 2.94 -15.02 -13.55
N PHE A 138 3.57 -15.89 -12.76
CA PHE A 138 3.05 -16.33 -11.46
C PHE A 138 3.48 -15.36 -10.37
N GLY A 139 2.58 -15.10 -9.41
CA GLY A 139 2.97 -14.45 -8.17
C GLY A 139 3.50 -15.49 -7.18
N SER A 140 4.65 -15.22 -6.58
CA SER A 140 5.18 -15.97 -5.44
C SER A 140 5.17 -15.08 -4.20
N ASN A 141 5.02 -15.68 -3.02
CA ASN A 141 5.14 -15.02 -1.74
C ASN A 141 5.69 -15.99 -0.70
N GLU A 142 5.84 -15.55 0.55
CA GLU A 142 6.34 -16.39 1.65
C GLU A 142 5.49 -17.64 1.93
N SER A 143 4.22 -17.67 1.48
CA SER A 143 3.34 -18.84 1.58
C SER A 143 3.65 -19.93 0.54
N ALA A 144 4.78 -19.80 -0.20
CA ALA A 144 5.36 -20.82 -1.07
C ALA A 144 4.45 -21.34 -2.21
N ASN A 145 3.91 -20.45 -3.00
CA ASN A 145 3.18 -20.84 -4.22
C ASN A 145 4.11 -21.47 -5.28
N ILE A 146 5.43 -21.18 -5.21
CA ILE A 146 6.46 -21.74 -6.07
C ILE A 146 7.55 -22.33 -5.19
N MET A 147 7.64 -23.67 -5.14
CA MET A 147 8.64 -24.40 -4.34
C MET A 147 10.00 -24.50 -5.04
N TYR A 148 9.98 -24.51 -6.36
CA TYR A 148 11.17 -24.60 -7.20
C TYR A 148 10.91 -23.92 -8.54
N ALA A 149 11.88 -23.17 -9.01
CA ALA A 149 11.95 -22.66 -10.36
C ALA A 149 13.38 -22.75 -10.89
N LYS A 150 13.52 -22.94 -12.20
CA LYS A 150 14.81 -22.88 -12.87
C LYS A 150 15.33 -21.44 -12.85
N GLU A 151 16.66 -21.28 -12.81
CA GLU A 151 17.30 -19.97 -12.96
C GLU A 151 16.81 -19.23 -14.22
N GLY A 152 16.64 -17.89 -14.09
CA GLY A 152 16.18 -17.04 -15.17
C GLY A 152 14.65 -16.93 -15.31
N LEU A 153 13.87 -17.64 -14.48
CA LEU A 153 12.40 -17.49 -14.45
C LEU A 153 11.93 -16.44 -13.46
N ASP A 154 12.78 -15.99 -12.54
CA ASP A 154 12.51 -14.86 -11.66
C ASP A 154 12.75 -13.55 -12.42
N ILE A 155 11.66 -12.77 -12.57
CA ILE A 155 11.72 -11.46 -13.21
C ILE A 155 11.37 -10.32 -12.24
N THR A 156 11.45 -10.58 -10.93
CA THR A 156 11.10 -9.62 -9.87
C THR A 156 11.90 -8.33 -10.00
N GLU A 157 13.23 -8.44 -10.10
CA GLU A 157 14.12 -7.28 -10.22
C GLU A 157 13.89 -6.48 -11.51
N GLU A 158 13.61 -7.16 -12.61
CA GLU A 158 13.35 -6.51 -13.90
C GLU A 158 12.05 -5.69 -13.82
N ILE A 159 10.99 -6.26 -13.23
CA ILE A 159 9.71 -5.60 -13.04
C ILE A 159 9.86 -4.42 -12.08
N LEU A 160 10.53 -4.64 -10.94
CA LEU A 160 10.79 -3.62 -9.92
C LEU A 160 11.57 -2.43 -10.48
N GLY A 161 12.63 -2.69 -11.22
CA GLY A 161 13.44 -1.63 -11.84
C GLY A 161 12.61 -0.75 -12.78
N LYS A 162 11.77 -1.38 -13.62
CA LYS A 162 10.89 -0.64 -14.55
C LYS A 162 9.78 0.14 -13.84
N LEU A 163 9.17 -0.43 -12.80
CA LEU A 163 8.17 0.26 -11.98
C LEU A 163 8.78 1.48 -11.30
N ASN A 164 9.96 1.33 -10.70
CA ASN A 164 10.65 2.40 -10.00
C ASN A 164 11.13 3.52 -10.93
N ALA A 165 11.59 3.20 -12.14
CA ALA A 165 11.93 4.19 -13.15
C ALA A 165 10.72 5.07 -13.54
N GLY A 166 9.54 4.47 -13.72
CA GLY A 166 8.32 5.22 -14.02
C GLY A 166 7.81 6.10 -12.86
N VAL A 167 8.26 5.87 -11.63
CA VAL A 167 7.99 6.78 -10.49
C VAL A 167 8.92 7.99 -10.54
N GLU A 168 10.19 7.77 -10.89
CA GLU A 168 11.18 8.85 -11.00
C GLU A 168 10.82 9.82 -12.11
N GLU A 169 10.52 9.33 -13.31
CA GLU A 169 10.07 10.16 -14.44
C GLU A 169 8.88 11.05 -14.06
N LYS A 170 7.88 10.50 -13.36
CA LYS A 170 6.72 11.28 -12.92
C LYS A 170 7.03 12.32 -11.84
N LYS A 171 8.09 12.12 -11.05
CA LYS A 171 8.53 13.10 -10.06
C LYS A 171 9.27 14.26 -10.75
N GLU A 172 10.07 13.99 -11.77
CA GLU A 172 10.77 14.99 -12.56
C GLU A 172 9.78 15.87 -13.34
N ASP A 173 8.83 15.28 -14.07
CA ASP A 173 7.77 16.01 -14.79
C ASP A 173 6.98 16.97 -13.88
N LYS A 174 6.68 16.55 -12.64
CA LYS A 174 5.96 17.40 -11.68
C LYS A 174 6.80 18.53 -11.08
N GLN A 175 8.11 18.43 -11.12
CA GLN A 175 9.00 19.52 -10.69
C GLN A 175 9.15 20.57 -11.78
N GLU A 176 9.24 20.16 -13.05
CA GLU A 176 9.31 21.06 -14.20
C GLU A 176 8.01 21.88 -14.41
N GLU A 177 6.83 21.30 -14.05
CA GLU A 177 5.54 22.04 -14.12
C GLU A 177 5.37 23.13 -13.02
N LYS A 178 6.25 23.14 -12.01
CA LYS A 178 6.14 24.06 -10.86
C LYS A 178 7.17 25.19 -10.86
N GLU A 179 8.10 25.18 -11.81
CA GLU A 179 9.04 26.27 -12.10
C GLU A 179 8.53 27.19 -13.22
#